data_137cf4ebe82f3c086a83cebc2518d8fb
#
_entry.id   137cf4ebe82f3c086a83cebc2518d8fb
#
_cell.length_a   1.000
_cell.length_b   1.000
_cell.length_c   1.000
_cell.angle_alpha   90.00
_cell.angle_beta   90.00
_cell.angle_gamma   90.00
#
_symmetry.space_group_name_H-M   'P 1'
#
loop_
_entity.id
_entity.type
_entity.pdbx_description
1 polymer ?
#
loop_
_entity_poly.entity_id
_entity_poly.type
_entity_poly.pdbx_seq_one_letter_code
_entity_poly.pdbx_strand_id
1 'polypeptide(L)'
;MSIINDPTHPMYVPEENRKIARERAQKYTDMISDYLEVRDKIPTGFNRWEQIKENKKRILQVLGGTGKDWNDWKWQISHAIRDTATLARIISLTDREKADIDKTATQYRWSISPHFASLMDPEDRSCPIRKQAVPVILEYLDREEIKDPYAIVYNSPAPLVTRLYADRLIINATNMCSVFCRHCLRKKDIALKDQIYPKEDVQEALDYVAASPEIRDVLVTGGDALILSDDYLDWLLTGLDKIPHLEIKRLGSRMISTLPQRVTPELCEVLSRHQPLYLNTQLNHPKEINPDSQQAVDRLIKAGVLVGNQSVLLKGINNDKNVMKKLVHELLKIRVRPYYIFNCKKLQGIRHFRAPVGDGLNIMENLRGYTSGLAVPTFIITAPEGKGKTPMAPTYLLNHNKNGKLLFRTWGGYVCEYEDEIPTEE
;
A
#
# COMPACT_ATOMS: atom_id res chain seq x y z
N MET A 1 -46.08 -17.03 14.60
CA MET A 1 -45.16 -18.14 14.25
C MET A 1 -44.37 -17.76 13.00
N SER A 2 -43.08 -18.10 12.91
CA SER A 2 -42.27 -17.78 11.71
C SER A 2 -42.74 -18.65 10.55
N ILE A 3 -43.07 -18.04 9.41
CA ILE A 3 -43.51 -18.72 8.17
C ILE A 3 -42.47 -19.74 7.67
N ILE A 4 -41.19 -19.50 7.92
CA ILE A 4 -40.08 -20.37 7.50
C ILE A 4 -39.97 -21.66 8.34
N ASN A 5 -40.74 -21.80 9.41
CA ASN A 5 -40.80 -23.03 10.20
C ASN A 5 -41.95 -23.97 9.74
N ASP A 6 -42.65 -23.60 8.70
CA ASP A 6 -43.64 -24.48 8.06
C ASP A 6 -42.91 -25.50 7.15
N PRO A 7 -43.06 -26.80 7.35
CA PRO A 7 -42.44 -27.83 6.52
C PRO A 7 -42.75 -27.74 5.01
N THR A 8 -43.82 -27.04 4.62
CA THR A 8 -44.20 -26.83 3.21
C THR A 8 -43.51 -25.61 2.59
N HIS A 9 -42.85 -24.76 3.39
CA HIS A 9 -42.17 -23.56 2.91
C HIS A 9 -40.88 -23.93 2.19
N PRO A 10 -40.57 -23.36 0.99
CA PRO A 10 -39.34 -23.67 0.22
C PRO A 10 -38.03 -23.47 0.97
N MET A 11 -37.99 -22.59 1.99
CA MET A 11 -36.83 -22.32 2.83
C MET A 11 -36.83 -23.09 4.16
N TYR A 12 -37.74 -24.06 4.31
CA TYR A 12 -37.80 -24.91 5.49
C TYR A 12 -36.56 -25.80 5.57
N VAL A 13 -35.89 -25.80 6.70
CA VAL A 13 -34.74 -26.68 7.02
C VAL A 13 -35.11 -27.54 8.22
N PRO A 14 -35.19 -28.89 8.09
CA PRO A 14 -35.38 -29.78 9.21
C PRO A 14 -34.41 -29.54 10.36
N GLU A 15 -34.83 -29.74 11.60
CA GLU A 15 -34.00 -29.46 12.77
C GLU A 15 -32.70 -30.31 12.81
N GLU A 16 -32.79 -31.56 12.31
CA GLU A 16 -31.58 -32.38 12.16
C GLU A 16 -30.55 -31.76 11.20
N ASN A 17 -31.00 -31.25 10.05
CA ASN A 17 -30.11 -30.56 9.11
C ASN A 17 -29.57 -29.24 9.71
N ARG A 18 -30.40 -28.52 10.49
CA ARG A 18 -29.94 -27.32 11.23
C ARG A 18 -28.88 -27.67 12.26
N LYS A 19 -28.98 -28.81 12.94
CA LYS A 19 -27.95 -29.29 13.87
C LYS A 19 -26.62 -29.51 13.16
N ILE A 20 -26.64 -30.23 12.03
CA ILE A 20 -25.45 -30.44 11.19
C ILE A 20 -24.89 -29.12 10.71
N ALA A 21 -25.73 -28.16 10.29
CA ALA A 21 -25.29 -26.85 9.85
C ALA A 21 -24.61 -26.04 10.97
N ARG A 22 -25.12 -26.11 12.21
CA ARG A 22 -24.48 -25.48 13.38
C ARG A 22 -23.12 -26.09 13.71
N GLU A 23 -22.99 -27.41 13.63
CA GLU A 23 -21.71 -28.10 13.82
C GLU A 23 -20.68 -27.70 12.74
N ARG A 24 -21.10 -27.56 11.50
CA ARG A 24 -20.24 -27.04 10.41
C ARG A 24 -19.86 -25.57 10.64
N ALA A 25 -20.79 -24.72 11.07
CA ALA A 25 -20.52 -23.34 11.40
C ALA A 25 -19.50 -23.20 12.54
N GLN A 26 -19.57 -24.08 13.57
CA GLN A 26 -18.57 -24.10 14.64
C GLN A 26 -17.18 -24.44 14.10
N LYS A 27 -17.07 -25.44 13.22
CA LYS A 27 -15.78 -25.77 12.56
C LYS A 27 -15.18 -24.56 11.80
N TYR A 28 -16.02 -23.75 11.12
CA TYR A 28 -15.52 -22.54 10.45
C TYR A 28 -15.02 -21.50 11.46
N THR A 29 -15.66 -21.39 12.63
CA THR A 29 -15.18 -20.52 13.71
C THR A 29 -13.82 -20.99 14.24
N ASP A 30 -13.69 -22.31 14.45
CA ASP A 30 -12.45 -22.92 14.94
C ASP A 30 -11.26 -22.69 13.96
N MET A 31 -11.53 -22.68 12.66
CA MET A 31 -10.51 -22.43 11.61
C MET A 31 -9.90 -21.03 11.66
N ILE A 32 -10.52 -20.07 12.34
CA ILE A 32 -10.02 -18.69 12.51
C ILE A 32 -9.75 -18.34 13.97
N SER A 33 -9.75 -19.32 14.87
CA SER A 33 -9.57 -19.11 16.31
C SER A 33 -8.28 -18.39 16.66
N ASP A 34 -7.16 -18.74 16.01
CA ASP A 34 -5.86 -18.11 16.17
C ASP A 34 -5.89 -16.58 15.88
N TYR A 35 -6.64 -16.18 14.84
CA TYR A 35 -6.84 -14.76 14.55
C TYR A 35 -7.75 -14.09 15.59
N LEU A 36 -8.83 -14.75 16.01
CA LEU A 36 -9.77 -14.20 17.00
C LEU A 36 -9.08 -13.91 18.34
N GLU A 37 -8.11 -14.76 18.75
CA GLU A 37 -7.35 -14.60 20.00
C GLU A 37 -6.39 -13.40 19.97
N VAL A 38 -5.89 -13.00 18.80
CA VAL A 38 -4.86 -11.96 18.67
C VAL A 38 -5.35 -10.66 18.03
N ARG A 39 -6.47 -10.66 17.34
CA ARG A 39 -6.97 -9.52 16.54
C ARG A 39 -7.08 -8.20 17.31
N ASP A 40 -7.45 -8.30 18.60
CA ASP A 40 -7.65 -7.11 19.45
C ASP A 40 -6.35 -6.65 20.12
N LYS A 41 -5.31 -7.50 20.10
CA LYS A 41 -3.94 -7.20 20.55
C LYS A 41 -3.10 -6.54 19.46
N ILE A 42 -3.45 -6.74 18.18
CA ILE A 42 -2.76 -6.10 17.04
C ILE A 42 -3.07 -4.59 17.06
N PRO A 43 -2.05 -3.72 17.19
CA PRO A 43 -2.28 -2.29 17.32
C PRO A 43 -2.77 -1.68 16.00
N THR A 44 -3.79 -0.84 16.08
CA THR A 44 -4.31 0.00 15.01
C THR A 44 -4.13 1.48 15.33
N GLY A 45 -4.20 2.37 14.33
CA GLY A 45 -4.22 3.81 14.60
C GLY A 45 -5.45 4.25 15.39
N PHE A 46 -6.57 3.51 15.30
CA PHE A 46 -7.77 3.79 16.09
C PHE A 46 -7.60 3.46 17.58
N ASN A 47 -7.10 2.26 17.91
CA ASN A 47 -6.92 1.88 19.31
C ASN A 47 -5.71 2.55 19.98
N ARG A 48 -4.83 3.20 19.19
CA ARG A 48 -3.70 4.02 19.66
C ARG A 48 -3.94 5.52 19.51
N TRP A 49 -5.17 5.95 19.23
CA TRP A 49 -5.47 7.33 18.91
C TRP A 49 -5.11 8.32 20.03
N GLU A 50 -5.35 7.98 21.29
CA GLU A 50 -4.97 8.83 22.42
C GLU A 50 -3.45 9.04 22.50
N GLN A 51 -2.66 7.95 22.33
CA GLN A 51 -1.20 8.04 22.27
C GLN A 51 -0.73 8.93 21.10
N ILE A 52 -1.38 8.79 19.93
CA ILE A 52 -1.07 9.60 18.75
C ILE A 52 -1.32 11.08 19.05
N LYS A 53 -2.40 11.43 19.73
CA LYS A 53 -2.69 12.81 20.15
C LYS A 53 -1.65 13.36 21.13
N GLU A 54 -1.20 12.57 22.09
CA GLU A 54 -0.12 12.97 23.00
C GLU A 54 1.22 13.16 22.26
N ASN A 55 1.55 12.26 21.34
CA ASN A 55 2.71 12.42 20.47
C ASN A 55 2.62 13.71 19.64
N LYS A 56 1.44 14.01 19.06
CA LYS A 56 1.19 15.27 18.34
C LYS A 56 1.50 16.48 19.21
N LYS A 57 1.01 16.54 20.45
CA LYS A 57 1.29 17.64 21.38
C LYS A 57 2.79 17.83 21.60
N ARG A 58 3.52 16.74 21.88
CA ARG A 58 4.97 16.76 22.08
C ARG A 58 5.70 17.23 20.84
N ILE A 59 5.33 16.75 19.64
CA ILE A 59 5.93 17.15 18.38
C ILE A 59 5.72 18.64 18.11
N LEU A 60 4.51 19.15 18.34
CA LEU A 60 4.22 20.59 18.23
C LEU A 60 5.10 21.43 19.17
N GLN A 61 5.30 20.99 20.42
CA GLN A 61 6.22 21.66 21.36
C GLN A 61 7.68 21.65 20.86
N VAL A 62 8.13 20.50 20.31
CA VAL A 62 9.50 20.34 19.79
C VAL A 62 9.74 21.25 18.59
N LEU A 63 8.75 21.37 17.69
CA LEU A 63 8.85 22.11 16.43
C LEU A 63 8.36 23.56 16.51
N GLY A 64 7.83 24.01 17.67
CA GLY A 64 7.32 25.36 17.85
C GLY A 64 6.02 25.64 17.09
N GLY A 65 5.20 24.63 16.86
CA GLY A 65 3.93 24.75 16.11
C GLY A 65 2.70 24.76 16.98
N THR A 66 1.57 25.08 16.37
CA THR A 66 0.22 25.11 16.96
C THR A 66 -0.71 24.06 16.32
N GLY A 67 -1.90 23.90 16.87
CA GLY A 67 -2.92 23.04 16.26
C GLY A 67 -3.37 23.49 14.87
N LYS A 68 -3.29 24.79 14.56
CA LYS A 68 -3.57 25.33 13.22
C LYS A 68 -2.46 24.91 12.26
N ASP A 69 -1.20 25.06 12.65
CA ASP A 69 -0.05 24.67 11.86
C ASP A 69 -0.05 23.16 11.55
N TRP A 70 -0.48 22.34 12.52
CA TRP A 70 -0.62 20.89 12.29
C TRP A 70 -1.55 20.55 11.14
N ASN A 71 -2.59 21.32 10.93
CA ASN A 71 -3.58 21.10 9.87
C ASN A 71 -3.14 21.72 8.53
N ASP A 72 -2.08 22.52 8.52
CA ASP A 72 -1.45 23.02 7.30
C ASP A 72 -0.40 22.02 6.83
N TRP A 73 -0.70 21.33 5.72
CA TRP A 73 0.21 20.36 5.14
C TRP A 73 1.54 20.98 4.66
N LYS A 74 1.55 22.26 4.26
CA LYS A 74 2.76 22.98 3.84
C LYS A 74 3.67 23.23 5.04
N TRP A 75 3.09 23.59 6.19
CA TRP A 75 3.83 23.69 7.43
C TRP A 75 4.48 22.36 7.81
N GLN A 76 3.76 21.24 7.70
CA GLN A 76 4.30 19.91 8.00
C GLN A 76 5.45 19.50 7.06
N ILE A 77 5.39 19.87 5.78
CA ILE A 77 6.50 19.63 4.85
C ILE A 77 7.71 20.47 5.20
N SER A 78 7.52 21.76 5.52
CA SER A 78 8.62 22.65 5.90
C SER A 78 9.26 22.28 7.24
N HIS A 79 8.49 21.71 8.17
CA HIS A 79 8.93 21.24 9.49
C HIS A 79 9.13 19.72 9.56
N ALA A 80 9.31 19.06 8.43
CA ALA A 80 9.64 17.65 8.43
C ALA A 80 10.97 17.40 9.16
N ILE A 81 11.00 16.35 9.97
CA ILE A 81 12.15 15.96 10.80
C ILE A 81 13.22 15.36 9.89
N ARG A 82 14.42 15.99 9.85
CA ARG A 82 15.52 15.62 8.96
C ARG A 82 16.87 15.50 9.67
N ASP A 83 16.89 15.69 10.97
CA ASP A 83 18.12 15.60 11.79
C ASP A 83 17.88 14.77 13.05
N THR A 84 18.96 14.14 13.51
CA THR A 84 18.93 13.19 14.62
C THR A 84 18.68 13.88 15.96
N ALA A 85 19.09 15.14 16.13
CA ALA A 85 18.88 15.89 17.37
C ALA A 85 17.38 16.19 17.57
N THR A 86 16.67 16.64 16.53
CA THR A 86 15.22 16.85 16.55
C THR A 86 14.48 15.52 16.77
N LEU A 87 14.88 14.45 16.07
CA LEU A 87 14.26 13.13 16.22
C LEU A 87 14.39 12.59 17.65
N ALA A 88 15.57 12.76 18.29
CA ALA A 88 15.83 12.31 19.66
C ALA A 88 14.98 13.02 20.72
N ARG A 89 14.41 14.19 20.42
CA ARG A 89 13.43 14.88 21.28
C ARG A 89 12.01 14.30 21.14
N ILE A 90 11.76 13.52 20.10
CA ILE A 90 10.43 12.96 19.78
C ILE A 90 10.36 11.48 20.14
N ILE A 91 11.40 10.71 19.87
CA ILE A 91 11.47 9.26 20.18
C ILE A 91 12.76 8.96 20.94
N SER A 92 12.76 7.92 21.77
CA SER A 92 13.96 7.47 22.48
C SER A 92 14.99 6.89 21.51
N LEU A 93 16.21 7.45 21.55
CA LEU A 93 17.37 7.01 20.77
C LEU A 93 18.58 6.83 21.68
N THR A 94 19.25 5.69 21.57
CA THR A 94 20.59 5.50 22.16
C THR A 94 21.64 6.27 21.37
N ASP A 95 22.80 6.53 21.95
CA ASP A 95 23.90 7.22 21.24
C ASP A 95 24.38 6.41 20.04
N ARG A 96 24.34 5.06 20.13
CA ARG A 96 24.63 4.18 19.00
C ARG A 96 23.61 4.37 17.87
N GLU A 97 22.31 4.39 18.18
CA GLU A 97 21.28 4.63 17.16
C GLU A 97 21.42 5.99 16.49
N LYS A 98 21.78 7.04 17.26
CA LYS A 98 22.07 8.37 16.70
C LYS A 98 23.22 8.30 15.69
N ALA A 99 24.34 7.68 16.09
CA ALA A 99 25.52 7.51 15.23
C ALA A 99 25.18 6.66 13.96
N ASP A 100 24.38 5.62 14.10
CA ASP A 100 23.92 4.76 12.99
C ASP A 100 23.04 5.53 12.00
N ILE A 101 22.13 6.39 12.50
CA ILE A 101 21.27 7.27 11.69
C ILE A 101 22.15 8.25 10.91
N ASP A 102 23.06 8.97 11.61
CA ASP A 102 23.92 9.95 10.98
C ASP A 102 24.84 9.31 9.93
N LYS A 103 25.37 8.12 10.21
CA LYS A 103 26.17 7.35 9.25
C LYS A 103 25.35 6.96 8.02
N THR A 104 24.12 6.49 8.22
CA THR A 104 23.23 6.09 7.12
C THR A 104 22.82 7.30 6.29
N ALA A 105 22.60 8.46 6.93
CA ALA A 105 22.25 9.71 6.28
C ALA A 105 23.30 10.20 5.28
N THR A 106 24.59 9.82 5.43
CA THR A 106 25.64 10.17 4.45
C THR A 106 25.41 9.55 3.06
N GLN A 107 24.66 8.45 3.00
CA GLN A 107 24.34 7.76 1.74
C GLN A 107 22.88 7.91 1.33
N TYR A 108 21.97 7.87 2.31
CA TYR A 108 20.54 7.93 2.08
C TYR A 108 19.91 8.97 3.01
N ARG A 109 19.68 10.18 2.49
CA ARG A 109 18.97 11.21 3.25
C ARG A 109 17.60 10.69 3.72
N TRP A 110 17.06 11.31 4.74
CA TRP A 110 15.78 10.93 5.32
C TRP A 110 14.94 12.15 5.68
N SER A 111 13.66 11.96 5.73
CA SER A 111 12.69 12.98 6.12
C SER A 111 11.44 12.28 6.66
N ILE A 112 10.87 12.79 7.74
CA ILE A 112 9.68 12.25 8.38
C ILE A 112 8.74 13.42 8.65
N SER A 113 7.51 13.37 8.09
CA SER A 113 6.50 14.37 8.40
C SER A 113 6.14 14.34 9.90
N PRO A 114 5.78 15.48 10.52
CA PRO A 114 5.29 15.52 11.89
C PRO A 114 4.13 14.55 12.13
N HIS A 115 3.18 14.45 11.20
CA HIS A 115 2.07 13.49 11.28
C HIS A 115 2.57 12.05 11.37
N PHE A 116 3.44 11.61 10.46
CA PHE A 116 3.91 10.22 10.47
C PHE A 116 4.76 9.90 11.71
N ALA A 117 5.52 10.86 12.21
CA ALA A 117 6.23 10.73 13.48
C ALA A 117 5.28 10.52 14.66
N SER A 118 4.09 11.14 14.65
CA SER A 118 3.11 10.97 15.73
C SER A 118 2.53 9.55 15.82
N LEU A 119 2.58 8.79 14.73
CA LEU A 119 2.13 7.39 14.70
C LEU A 119 3.15 6.41 15.33
N MET A 120 4.39 6.86 15.57
CA MET A 120 5.43 6.03 16.17
C MET A 120 5.17 5.82 17.65
N ASP A 121 5.51 4.65 18.15
CA ASP A 121 5.70 4.46 19.58
C ASP A 121 7.07 5.04 19.95
N PRO A 122 7.13 5.98 20.90
CA PRO A 122 8.39 6.65 21.23
C PRO A 122 9.45 5.73 21.82
N GLU A 123 9.03 4.71 22.57
CA GLU A 123 9.94 3.83 23.32
C GLU A 123 10.19 2.51 22.58
N ASP A 124 9.21 2.03 21.81
CA ASP A 124 9.28 0.73 21.16
C ASP A 124 10.14 0.77 19.87
N ARG A 125 11.34 0.20 19.94
CA ARG A 125 12.24 0.03 18.80
C ARG A 125 11.68 -0.92 17.74
N SER A 126 10.78 -1.83 18.13
CA SER A 126 10.12 -2.77 17.22
C SER A 126 8.93 -2.15 16.48
N CYS A 127 8.54 -0.92 16.84
CA CYS A 127 7.39 -0.21 16.26
C CYS A 127 7.41 -0.24 14.72
N PRO A 128 6.38 -0.78 14.08
CA PRO A 128 6.33 -0.94 12.63
C PRO A 128 6.34 0.39 11.86
N ILE A 129 5.89 1.48 12.48
CA ILE A 129 5.93 2.82 11.88
C ILE A 129 7.35 3.37 11.93
N ARG A 130 8.03 3.25 13.10
CA ARG A 130 9.43 3.66 13.27
C ARG A 130 10.34 2.94 12.27
N LYS A 131 10.20 1.62 12.13
CA LYS A 131 10.99 0.82 11.17
C LYS A 131 10.86 1.29 9.72
N GLN A 132 9.71 1.83 9.33
CA GLN A 132 9.47 2.27 7.95
C GLN A 132 10.11 3.63 7.62
N ALA A 133 10.47 4.45 8.61
CA ALA A 133 10.89 5.84 8.38
C ALA A 133 12.24 6.21 9.01
N VAL A 134 12.62 5.61 10.14
CA VAL A 134 13.87 5.90 10.82
C VAL A 134 15.01 5.10 10.18
N PRO A 135 16.12 5.76 9.75
CA PRO A 135 17.28 5.08 9.17
C PRO A 135 17.92 4.08 10.14
N VAL A 136 18.47 3.01 9.60
CA VAL A 136 19.25 2.02 10.37
C VAL A 136 20.56 1.68 9.66
N ILE A 137 21.59 1.30 10.41
CA ILE A 137 22.94 1.01 9.85
C ILE A 137 22.91 -0.11 8.79
N LEU A 138 21.93 -1.02 8.85
CA LEU A 138 21.77 -2.11 7.88
C LEU A 138 21.58 -1.60 6.45
N GLU A 139 21.03 -0.39 6.26
CA GLU A 139 20.90 0.25 4.94
C GLU A 139 22.27 0.59 4.37
N TYR A 140 23.15 1.16 5.21
CA TYR A 140 24.52 1.55 4.85
C TYR A 140 25.42 0.35 4.60
N LEU A 141 25.24 -0.74 5.36
CA LEU A 141 26.04 -1.96 5.25
C LEU A 141 25.59 -2.89 4.11
N ASP A 142 24.41 -2.66 3.54
CA ASP A 142 23.90 -3.47 2.44
C ASP A 142 24.77 -3.31 1.20
N ARG A 143 25.29 -4.45 0.67
CA ARG A 143 26.16 -4.53 -0.52
C ARG A 143 25.45 -5.15 -1.71
N GLU A 144 24.11 -5.22 -1.70
CA GLU A 144 23.35 -5.66 -2.87
C GLU A 144 23.71 -4.78 -4.07
N GLU A 145 24.00 -5.38 -5.21
CA GLU A 145 24.48 -4.66 -6.39
C GLU A 145 23.33 -3.96 -7.16
N ILE A 146 22.11 -4.48 -7.02
CA ILE A 146 20.96 -3.95 -7.77
C ILE A 146 20.57 -2.58 -7.21
N LYS A 147 20.74 -1.53 -8.03
CA LYS A 147 20.34 -0.15 -7.72
C LYS A 147 19.10 0.28 -8.50
N ASP A 148 18.82 -0.35 -9.63
CA ASP A 148 17.67 -0.07 -10.48
C ASP A 148 16.88 -1.35 -10.80
N PRO A 149 15.88 -1.70 -9.99
CA PRO A 149 15.13 -2.94 -10.15
C PRO A 149 14.15 -2.92 -11.34
N TYR A 150 13.98 -1.78 -11.98
CA TYR A 150 13.14 -1.62 -13.18
C TYR A 150 13.94 -1.49 -14.46
N ALA A 151 15.27 -1.44 -14.38
CA ALA A 151 16.13 -1.16 -15.51
C ALA A 151 15.64 0.08 -16.30
N ILE A 152 15.41 1.18 -15.58
CA ILE A 152 14.79 2.41 -16.12
C ILE A 152 15.53 2.88 -17.37
N VAL A 153 16.86 2.76 -17.39
CA VAL A 153 17.71 3.14 -18.54
C VAL A 153 17.24 2.48 -19.85
N TYR A 154 16.69 1.27 -19.78
CA TYR A 154 16.20 0.52 -20.95
C TYR A 154 14.66 0.58 -21.11
N ASN A 155 13.96 1.18 -20.15
CA ASN A 155 12.50 1.19 -20.09
C ASN A 155 11.92 2.63 -20.02
N SER A 156 12.72 3.63 -20.41
CA SER A 156 12.34 5.04 -20.43
C SER A 156 12.33 5.59 -21.88
N PRO A 157 11.25 5.39 -22.63
CA PRO A 157 11.17 5.80 -24.04
C PRO A 157 11.04 7.30 -24.24
N ALA A 158 10.72 8.07 -23.19
CA ALA A 158 10.68 9.53 -23.18
C ALA A 158 11.11 10.05 -21.80
N PRO A 159 11.48 11.32 -21.63
CA PRO A 159 11.78 11.91 -20.33
C PRO A 159 10.66 11.63 -19.32
N LEU A 160 11.04 11.33 -18.07
CA LEU A 160 10.13 11.03 -16.95
C LEU A 160 9.19 9.82 -17.15
N VAL A 161 9.18 9.19 -18.30
CA VAL A 161 8.36 8.00 -18.59
C VAL A 161 9.09 6.72 -18.16
N THR A 162 8.33 5.78 -17.58
CA THR A 162 8.77 4.38 -17.39
C THR A 162 7.67 3.47 -17.92
N ARG A 163 7.98 2.70 -18.98
CA ARG A 163 7.04 1.79 -19.65
C ARG A 163 7.51 0.35 -19.54
N LEU A 164 6.77 -0.47 -18.80
CA LEU A 164 7.07 -1.90 -18.53
C LEU A 164 5.95 -2.84 -19.02
N TYR A 165 4.91 -2.28 -19.67
CA TYR A 165 3.70 -3.01 -20.08
C TYR A 165 3.20 -2.52 -21.43
N ALA A 166 2.36 -3.34 -22.06
CA ALA A 166 1.85 -3.07 -23.39
C ALA A 166 0.99 -1.80 -23.44
N ASP A 167 0.07 -1.63 -22.47
CA ASP A 167 -0.99 -0.64 -22.50
C ASP A 167 -0.93 0.41 -21.39
N ARG A 168 0.16 0.44 -20.58
CA ARG A 168 0.27 1.36 -19.45
C ARG A 168 1.71 1.76 -19.13
N LEU A 169 1.83 2.96 -18.57
CA LEU A 169 3.12 3.51 -18.18
C LEU A 169 3.04 4.34 -16.90
N ILE A 170 4.19 4.83 -16.46
CA ILE A 170 4.38 5.69 -15.30
C ILE A 170 4.96 7.00 -15.79
N ILE A 171 4.44 8.14 -15.32
CA ILE A 171 5.05 9.46 -15.41
C ILE A 171 5.59 9.83 -14.03
N ASN A 172 6.91 10.09 -13.95
CA ASN A 172 7.58 10.49 -12.72
C ASN A 172 7.61 12.03 -12.67
N ALA A 173 6.63 12.66 -12.01
CA ALA A 173 6.49 14.12 -11.99
C ALA A 173 7.33 14.82 -10.90
N THR A 174 7.91 14.07 -9.96
CA THR A 174 8.71 14.58 -8.84
C THR A 174 9.54 13.47 -8.19
N ASN A 175 10.58 13.81 -7.42
CA ASN A 175 11.26 12.89 -6.52
C ASN A 175 11.00 13.23 -5.03
N MET A 176 10.11 14.17 -4.74
CA MET A 176 9.78 14.61 -3.38
C MET A 176 8.73 13.71 -2.71
N CYS A 177 8.84 13.55 -1.39
CA CYS A 177 7.86 12.85 -0.55
C CYS A 177 7.75 13.54 0.80
N SER A 178 6.61 13.37 1.48
CA SER A 178 6.44 13.80 2.87
C SER A 178 7.23 12.93 3.87
N VAL A 179 7.52 11.68 3.50
CA VAL A 179 8.36 10.72 4.24
C VAL A 179 9.20 9.93 3.24
N PHE A 180 10.50 9.84 3.46
CA PHE A 180 11.34 8.94 2.69
C PHE A 180 11.32 7.54 3.29
N CYS A 181 10.40 6.71 2.79
CA CYS A 181 10.25 5.33 3.22
C CYS A 181 11.58 4.57 3.13
N ARG A 182 12.01 3.92 4.21
CA ARG A 182 13.30 3.20 4.21
C ARG A 182 13.31 1.97 3.31
N HIS A 183 12.15 1.42 2.99
CA HIS A 183 11.93 0.32 2.04
C HIS A 183 11.61 0.79 0.61
N CYS A 184 11.87 2.06 0.28
CA CYS A 184 11.53 2.65 -1.02
C CYS A 184 12.24 1.91 -2.16
N LEU A 185 11.48 1.54 -3.20
CA LEU A 185 12.05 0.90 -4.39
C LEU A 185 12.84 1.86 -5.30
N ARG A 186 12.66 3.19 -5.10
CA ARG A 186 13.44 4.26 -5.72
C ARG A 186 14.53 4.77 -4.76
N LYS A 187 15.18 3.88 -4.04
CA LYS A 187 16.19 4.20 -3.03
C LYS A 187 17.31 5.11 -3.56
N LYS A 188 17.72 4.91 -4.83
CA LYS A 188 18.71 5.74 -5.51
C LYS A 188 18.27 7.21 -5.63
N ASP A 189 16.96 7.46 -5.82
CA ASP A 189 16.42 8.80 -6.02
C ASP A 189 16.37 9.59 -4.70
N ILE A 190 16.34 8.91 -3.56
CA ILE A 190 16.45 9.51 -2.21
C ILE A 190 17.80 10.20 -2.00
N ALA A 191 18.86 9.78 -2.70
CA ALA A 191 20.16 10.43 -2.65
C ALA A 191 20.21 11.77 -3.40
N LEU A 192 19.21 12.04 -4.27
CA LEU A 192 19.16 13.25 -5.08
C LEU A 192 18.51 14.42 -4.32
N LYS A 193 18.78 15.65 -4.79
CA LYS A 193 18.11 16.86 -4.29
C LYS A 193 16.60 16.79 -4.60
N ASP A 194 15.77 17.33 -3.69
CA ASP A 194 14.34 17.48 -3.90
C ASP A 194 14.03 18.27 -5.15
N GLN A 195 13.17 17.74 -6.02
CA GLN A 195 12.81 18.35 -7.28
C GLN A 195 11.36 18.02 -7.66
N ILE A 196 10.61 19.05 -8.00
CA ILE A 196 9.43 18.97 -8.85
C ILE A 196 9.93 19.18 -10.27
N TYR A 197 9.64 18.26 -11.16
CA TYR A 197 10.13 18.39 -12.54
C TYR A 197 9.39 19.51 -13.29
N PRO A 198 10.10 20.25 -14.17
CA PRO A 198 9.51 21.32 -14.98
C PRO A 198 8.31 20.84 -15.81
N LYS A 199 7.37 21.73 -16.08
CA LYS A 199 6.21 21.42 -16.92
C LYS A 199 6.63 21.02 -18.34
N GLU A 200 7.72 21.56 -18.83
CA GLU A 200 8.31 21.29 -20.14
C GLU A 200 8.69 19.80 -20.26
N ASP A 201 9.40 19.26 -19.27
CA ASP A 201 9.81 17.84 -19.23
C ASP A 201 8.58 16.90 -19.12
N VAL A 202 7.58 17.32 -18.34
CA VAL A 202 6.34 16.55 -18.20
C VAL A 202 5.49 16.64 -19.46
N GLN A 203 5.55 17.76 -20.19
CA GLN A 203 4.87 17.89 -21.49
C GLN A 203 5.41 16.89 -22.51
N GLU A 204 6.72 16.66 -22.56
CA GLU A 204 7.30 15.60 -23.42
C GLU A 204 6.75 14.21 -23.06
N ALA A 205 6.53 13.93 -21.77
CA ALA A 205 5.89 12.69 -21.36
C ALA A 205 4.42 12.60 -21.79
N LEU A 206 3.66 13.70 -21.73
CA LEU A 206 2.28 13.78 -22.23
C LEU A 206 2.23 13.59 -23.75
N ASP A 207 3.15 14.22 -24.48
CA ASP A 207 3.25 14.11 -25.94
C ASP A 207 3.57 12.66 -26.36
N TYR A 208 4.44 11.98 -25.62
CA TYR A 208 4.70 10.55 -25.81
C TYR A 208 3.43 9.70 -25.62
N VAL A 209 2.64 9.97 -24.57
CA VAL A 209 1.37 9.26 -24.34
C VAL A 209 0.41 9.54 -25.48
N ALA A 210 0.26 10.81 -25.92
CA ALA A 210 -0.62 11.21 -27.01
C ALA A 210 -0.25 10.55 -28.36
N ALA A 211 1.04 10.34 -28.60
CA ALA A 211 1.56 9.67 -29.79
C ALA A 211 1.49 8.12 -29.72
N SER A 212 1.09 7.54 -28.58
CA SER A 212 1.07 6.08 -28.33
C SER A 212 -0.36 5.59 -28.10
N PRO A 213 -1.17 5.33 -29.15
CA PRO A 213 -2.61 5.01 -29.01
C PRO A 213 -2.90 3.71 -28.26
N GLU A 214 -1.93 2.83 -28.12
CA GLU A 214 -2.03 1.63 -27.32
C GLU A 214 -1.98 1.88 -25.80
N ILE A 215 -1.57 3.08 -25.34
CA ILE A 215 -1.50 3.43 -23.92
C ILE A 215 -2.86 3.87 -23.42
N ARG A 216 -3.51 3.04 -22.63
CA ARG A 216 -4.84 3.27 -22.03
C ARG A 216 -4.78 3.71 -20.57
N ASP A 217 -3.63 3.53 -19.89
CA ASP A 217 -3.50 3.69 -18.44
C ASP A 217 -2.19 4.41 -18.09
N VAL A 218 -2.30 5.54 -17.40
CA VAL A 218 -1.16 6.33 -16.92
C VAL A 218 -1.18 6.44 -15.41
N LEU A 219 -0.04 6.13 -14.77
CA LEU A 219 0.21 6.35 -13.35
C LEU A 219 1.16 7.53 -13.15
N VAL A 220 0.67 8.63 -12.61
CA VAL A 220 1.50 9.77 -12.18
C VAL A 220 2.05 9.48 -10.78
N THR A 221 3.38 9.54 -10.63
CA THR A 221 4.08 9.27 -9.37
C THR A 221 5.51 9.87 -9.42
N GLY A 222 6.50 9.14 -9.02
CA GLY A 222 7.92 9.51 -8.93
C GLY A 222 8.36 9.46 -7.48
N GLY A 223 8.31 10.60 -6.74
CA GLY A 223 8.18 10.62 -5.29
C GLY A 223 6.72 10.31 -4.93
N ASP A 224 6.04 11.29 -4.38
CA ASP A 224 4.61 11.20 -4.07
C ASP A 224 3.83 12.21 -4.93
N ALA A 225 2.86 11.74 -5.72
CA ALA A 225 2.13 12.61 -6.65
C ALA A 225 1.38 13.75 -5.93
N LEU A 226 0.90 13.53 -4.70
CA LEU A 226 0.17 14.54 -3.96
C LEU A 226 1.07 15.62 -3.31
N ILE A 227 2.40 15.55 -3.46
CA ILE A 227 3.31 16.64 -3.07
C ILE A 227 3.22 17.84 -4.04
N LEU A 228 2.78 17.60 -5.27
CA LEU A 228 2.56 18.62 -6.28
C LEU A 228 1.48 19.60 -5.81
N SER A 229 1.56 20.85 -6.23
CA SER A 229 0.50 21.85 -5.96
C SER A 229 -0.80 21.48 -6.68
N ASP A 230 -1.92 22.03 -6.20
CA ASP A 230 -3.22 21.80 -6.82
C ASP A 230 -3.23 22.27 -8.27
N ASP A 231 -2.64 23.45 -8.56
CA ASP A 231 -2.52 23.99 -9.94
C ASP A 231 -1.66 23.10 -10.85
N TYR A 232 -0.60 22.48 -10.29
CA TYR A 232 0.23 21.57 -11.06
C TYR A 232 -0.51 20.28 -11.40
N LEU A 233 -1.23 19.72 -10.40
CA LEU A 233 -2.06 18.53 -10.61
C LEU A 233 -3.18 18.79 -11.60
N ASP A 234 -3.87 19.93 -11.50
CA ASP A 234 -4.93 20.32 -12.44
C ASP A 234 -4.41 20.44 -13.87
N TRP A 235 -3.28 21.11 -14.04
CA TRP A 235 -2.63 21.23 -15.34
C TRP A 235 -2.25 19.87 -15.94
N LEU A 236 -1.61 19.00 -15.14
CA LEU A 236 -1.16 17.68 -15.59
C LEU A 236 -2.33 16.77 -15.95
N LEU A 237 -3.36 16.73 -15.08
CA LEU A 237 -4.56 15.92 -15.30
C LEU A 237 -5.35 16.44 -16.50
N THR A 238 -5.45 17.77 -16.69
CA THR A 238 -6.03 18.37 -17.89
C THR A 238 -5.29 17.96 -19.15
N GLY A 239 -3.96 17.86 -19.09
CA GLY A 239 -3.15 17.34 -20.21
C GLY A 239 -3.50 15.90 -20.55
N LEU A 240 -3.67 15.05 -19.56
CA LEU A 240 -4.09 13.65 -19.73
C LEU A 240 -5.54 13.54 -20.25
N ASP A 241 -6.46 14.39 -19.78
CA ASP A 241 -7.86 14.40 -20.22
C ASP A 241 -8.04 14.71 -21.71
N LYS A 242 -7.10 15.44 -22.29
CA LYS A 242 -7.10 15.77 -23.74
C LYS A 242 -6.68 14.60 -24.63
N ILE A 243 -6.18 13.51 -24.08
CA ILE A 243 -5.72 12.34 -24.83
C ILE A 243 -6.89 11.37 -25.01
N PRO A 244 -7.47 11.22 -26.22
CA PRO A 244 -8.77 10.56 -26.41
C PRO A 244 -8.75 9.05 -26.17
N HIS A 245 -7.60 8.38 -26.28
CA HIS A 245 -7.46 6.94 -26.05
C HIS A 245 -7.09 6.58 -24.62
N LEU A 246 -6.83 7.59 -23.76
CA LEU A 246 -6.48 7.36 -22.36
C LEU A 246 -7.74 7.16 -21.51
N GLU A 247 -7.92 5.96 -20.99
CA GLU A 247 -9.12 5.55 -20.24
C GLU A 247 -8.92 5.63 -18.73
N ILE A 248 -7.69 5.42 -18.23
CA ILE A 248 -7.39 5.27 -16.81
C ILE A 248 -6.29 6.24 -16.40
N LYS A 249 -6.62 7.14 -15.48
CA LYS A 249 -5.65 8.01 -14.82
C LYS A 249 -5.48 7.58 -13.37
N ARG A 250 -4.24 7.45 -12.92
CA ARG A 250 -3.92 7.05 -11.55
C ARG A 250 -2.90 7.98 -10.91
N LEU A 251 -3.08 8.28 -9.65
CA LEU A 251 -2.09 8.94 -8.81
C LEU A 251 -1.48 7.92 -7.84
N GLY A 252 -0.15 7.93 -7.72
CA GLY A 252 0.57 7.12 -6.74
C GLY A 252 0.95 7.98 -5.53
N SER A 253 0.33 7.74 -4.37
CA SER A 253 0.57 8.54 -3.17
C SER A 253 0.45 7.73 -1.89
N ARG A 254 1.32 8.01 -0.94
CA ARG A 254 1.26 7.48 0.42
C ARG A 254 0.71 8.52 1.43
N MET A 255 0.30 9.70 0.98
CA MET A 255 -0.09 10.80 1.88
C MET A 255 -1.30 10.50 2.75
N ILE A 256 -2.19 9.57 2.38
CA ILE A 256 -3.24 9.09 3.28
C ILE A 256 -2.66 8.60 4.62
N SER A 257 -1.46 7.99 4.61
CA SER A 257 -0.76 7.55 5.82
C SER A 257 0.23 8.58 6.33
N THR A 258 1.01 9.20 5.44
CA THR A 258 2.18 9.99 5.83
C THR A 258 1.88 11.46 6.06
N LEU A 259 0.80 11.99 5.47
CA LEU A 259 0.37 13.38 5.58
C LEU A 259 -1.09 13.57 5.14
N PRO A 260 -2.07 12.99 5.86
CA PRO A 260 -3.49 13.05 5.46
C PRO A 260 -4.04 14.47 5.36
N GLN A 261 -3.43 15.45 6.03
CA GLN A 261 -3.79 16.88 5.96
C GLN A 261 -3.62 17.46 4.54
N ARG A 262 -2.84 16.79 3.67
CA ARG A 262 -2.72 17.19 2.24
C ARG A 262 -4.01 16.96 1.45
N VAL A 263 -4.87 16.06 1.90
CA VAL A 263 -6.17 15.83 1.26
C VAL A 263 -7.15 16.91 1.73
N THR A 264 -6.97 18.12 1.19
CA THR A 264 -7.81 19.30 1.50
C THR A 264 -9.07 19.31 0.65
N PRO A 265 -10.09 20.11 1.01
CA PRO A 265 -11.26 20.34 0.16
C PRO A 265 -10.89 20.88 -1.23
N GLU A 266 -9.92 21.80 -1.31
CA GLU A 266 -9.46 22.42 -2.56
C GLU A 266 -8.83 21.37 -3.49
N LEU A 267 -7.93 20.50 -2.95
CA LEU A 267 -7.41 19.37 -3.71
C LEU A 267 -8.55 18.48 -4.23
N CYS A 268 -9.51 18.14 -3.38
CA CYS A 268 -10.64 17.28 -3.75
C CYS A 268 -11.51 17.91 -4.84
N GLU A 269 -11.69 19.22 -4.84
CA GLU A 269 -12.36 19.95 -5.92
C GLU A 269 -11.60 19.80 -7.24
N VAL A 270 -10.28 19.97 -7.23
CA VAL A 270 -9.45 19.71 -8.42
C VAL A 270 -9.63 18.27 -8.91
N LEU A 271 -9.43 17.28 -8.05
CA LEU A 271 -9.49 15.87 -8.44
C LEU A 271 -10.87 15.44 -8.95
N SER A 272 -11.95 16.08 -8.47
CA SER A 272 -13.32 15.76 -8.90
C SER A 272 -13.59 16.10 -10.37
N ARG A 273 -12.85 17.03 -10.96
CA ARG A 273 -13.00 17.44 -12.37
C ARG A 273 -12.41 16.44 -13.36
N HIS A 274 -11.52 15.55 -12.91
CA HIS A 274 -10.71 14.67 -13.76
C HIS A 274 -11.11 13.19 -13.68
N GLN A 275 -12.40 12.90 -13.62
CA GLN A 275 -12.89 11.51 -13.55
C GLN A 275 -12.84 10.81 -14.93
N PRO A 276 -12.64 9.46 -14.97
CA PRO A 276 -12.35 8.57 -13.83
C PRO A 276 -10.92 8.73 -13.33
N LEU A 277 -10.75 8.81 -12.00
CA LEU A 277 -9.46 8.96 -11.34
C LEU A 277 -9.29 7.92 -10.22
N TYR A 278 -8.12 7.31 -10.17
CA TYR A 278 -7.76 6.30 -9.16
C TYR A 278 -6.57 6.78 -8.34
N LEU A 279 -6.58 6.48 -7.05
CA LEU A 279 -5.43 6.67 -6.17
C LEU A 279 -4.90 5.33 -5.71
N ASN A 280 -3.65 5.04 -6.04
CA ASN A 280 -2.92 3.89 -5.52
C ASN A 280 -2.14 4.34 -4.29
N THR A 281 -2.65 3.97 -3.10
CA THR A 281 -1.99 4.29 -1.83
C THR A 281 -1.14 3.13 -1.32
N GLN A 282 -0.35 3.38 -0.27
CA GLN A 282 0.50 2.37 0.36
C GLN A 282 0.44 2.49 1.89
N LEU A 283 -0.40 1.67 2.51
CA LEU A 283 -0.43 1.43 3.94
C LEU A 283 0.09 -0.01 4.18
N ASN A 284 1.07 -0.16 5.06
CA ASN A 284 1.73 -1.45 5.32
C ASN A 284 1.38 -2.05 6.68
N HIS A 285 0.79 -1.27 7.60
CA HIS A 285 0.45 -1.75 8.93
C HIS A 285 -0.86 -1.14 9.44
N PRO A 286 -1.67 -1.87 10.25
CA PRO A 286 -2.92 -1.33 10.80
C PRO A 286 -2.77 -0.05 11.63
N LYS A 287 -1.60 0.21 12.22
CA LYS A 287 -1.30 1.48 12.93
C LYS A 287 -1.34 2.72 12.02
N GLU A 288 -1.23 2.56 10.71
CA GLU A 288 -1.31 3.67 9.76
C GLU A 288 -2.76 4.11 9.51
N ILE A 289 -3.74 3.28 9.93
CA ILE A 289 -5.16 3.53 9.72
C ILE A 289 -5.74 4.12 11.01
N ASN A 290 -6.07 5.41 10.95
CA ASN A 290 -6.48 6.24 12.08
C ASN A 290 -7.59 7.24 11.63
N PRO A 291 -8.19 8.04 12.54
CA PRO A 291 -9.22 9.00 12.18
C PRO A 291 -8.81 10.01 11.10
N ASP A 292 -7.55 10.49 11.08
CA ASP A 292 -7.08 11.44 10.06
C ASP A 292 -6.99 10.77 8.67
N SER A 293 -6.46 9.54 8.60
CA SER A 293 -6.41 8.77 7.35
C SER A 293 -7.81 8.40 6.85
N GLN A 294 -8.75 8.06 7.73
CA GLN A 294 -10.15 7.83 7.40
C GLN A 294 -10.79 9.10 6.80
N GLN A 295 -10.58 10.25 7.42
CA GLN A 295 -11.13 11.53 6.93
C GLN A 295 -10.57 11.85 5.52
N ALA A 296 -9.27 11.62 5.30
CA ALA A 296 -8.66 11.83 3.99
C ALA A 296 -9.29 10.92 2.91
N VAL A 297 -9.48 9.63 3.23
CA VAL A 297 -10.16 8.69 2.32
C VAL A 297 -11.60 9.12 2.05
N ASP A 298 -12.35 9.54 3.09
CA ASP A 298 -13.73 10.01 2.93
C ASP A 298 -13.84 11.19 1.98
N ARG A 299 -12.90 12.14 2.05
CA ARG A 299 -12.84 13.29 1.13
C ARG A 299 -12.56 12.84 -0.31
N LEU A 300 -11.57 11.95 -0.52
CA LEU A 300 -11.24 11.42 -1.84
C LEU A 300 -12.42 10.68 -2.48
N ILE A 301 -13.11 9.82 -1.72
CA ILE A 301 -14.27 9.08 -2.23
C ILE A 301 -15.42 10.03 -2.59
N LYS A 302 -15.68 11.05 -1.78
CA LYS A 302 -16.68 12.09 -2.09
C LYS A 302 -16.33 12.89 -3.35
N ALA A 303 -15.04 13.04 -3.65
CA ALA A 303 -14.55 13.63 -4.90
C ALA A 303 -14.57 12.66 -6.09
N GLY A 304 -15.12 11.44 -5.94
CA GLY A 304 -15.18 10.43 -7.00
C GLY A 304 -13.90 9.60 -7.19
N VAL A 305 -12.86 9.80 -6.37
CA VAL A 305 -11.58 9.10 -6.50
C VAL A 305 -11.67 7.71 -5.89
N LEU A 306 -11.37 6.67 -6.66
CA LEU A 306 -11.31 5.29 -6.18
C LEU A 306 -9.95 4.99 -5.58
N VAL A 307 -9.93 4.49 -4.32
CA VAL A 307 -8.70 4.27 -3.56
C VAL A 307 -8.38 2.79 -3.44
N GLY A 308 -7.19 2.39 -3.91
CA GLY A 308 -6.67 1.03 -3.79
C GLY A 308 -5.33 0.98 -3.06
N ASN A 309 -5.17 0.03 -2.13
CA ASN A 309 -3.95 -0.13 -1.34
C ASN A 309 -2.97 -1.12 -1.96
N GLN A 310 -1.72 -0.74 -2.07
CA GLN A 310 -0.60 -1.54 -2.57
C GLN A 310 0.44 -1.73 -1.46
N SER A 311 0.18 -2.65 -0.52
CA SER A 311 1.14 -2.97 0.54
C SER A 311 2.43 -3.57 -0.01
N VAL A 312 3.54 -3.36 0.69
CA VAL A 312 4.77 -4.14 0.51
C VAL A 312 4.91 -5.11 1.67
N LEU A 313 5.25 -6.37 1.39
CA LEU A 313 5.53 -7.39 2.39
C LEU A 313 6.90 -7.11 3.01
N LEU A 314 6.92 -6.70 4.27
CA LEU A 314 8.10 -6.21 4.99
C LEU A 314 8.37 -7.07 6.23
N LYS A 315 9.57 -7.63 6.30
CA LYS A 315 10.00 -8.46 7.44
C LYS A 315 9.96 -7.68 8.76
N GLY A 316 9.29 -8.26 9.76
CA GLY A 316 9.13 -7.67 11.09
C GLY A 316 8.22 -6.44 11.14
N ILE A 317 7.38 -6.24 10.11
CA ILE A 317 6.35 -5.19 10.03
C ILE A 317 4.99 -5.82 9.76
N ASN A 318 4.83 -6.55 8.66
CA ASN A 318 3.55 -7.11 8.23
C ASN A 318 3.65 -8.50 7.59
N ASN A 319 4.76 -9.21 7.76
CA ASN A 319 4.94 -10.57 7.24
C ASN A 319 4.30 -11.66 8.13
N ASP A 320 3.53 -11.26 9.13
CA ASP A 320 2.67 -12.12 9.92
C ASP A 320 1.25 -12.18 9.30
N LYS A 321 0.66 -13.38 9.20
CA LYS A 321 -0.65 -13.61 8.58
C LYS A 321 -1.77 -12.86 9.30
N ASN A 322 -1.73 -12.77 10.64
CA ASN A 322 -2.76 -12.12 11.44
C ASN A 322 -2.65 -10.59 11.38
N VAL A 323 -1.42 -10.05 11.34
CA VAL A 323 -1.18 -8.61 11.11
C VAL A 323 -1.68 -8.20 9.73
N MET A 324 -1.39 -8.97 8.68
CA MET A 324 -1.87 -8.69 7.34
C MET A 324 -3.40 -8.82 7.25
N LYS A 325 -4.00 -9.83 7.87
CA LYS A 325 -5.46 -9.99 7.95
C LYS A 325 -6.11 -8.81 8.66
N LYS A 326 -5.52 -8.33 9.75
CA LYS A 326 -5.97 -7.10 10.43
C LYS A 326 -5.87 -5.89 9.52
N LEU A 327 -4.76 -5.73 8.77
CA LEU A 327 -4.57 -4.63 7.84
C LEU A 327 -5.66 -4.59 6.77
N VAL A 328 -5.93 -5.71 6.09
CA VAL A 328 -6.95 -5.72 5.03
C VAL A 328 -8.36 -5.48 5.57
N HIS A 329 -8.66 -5.91 6.80
CA HIS A 329 -9.92 -5.59 7.45
C HIS A 329 -10.04 -4.09 7.79
N GLU A 330 -9.00 -3.49 8.36
CA GLU A 330 -9.00 -2.05 8.68
C GLU A 330 -9.07 -1.19 7.41
N LEU A 331 -8.42 -1.59 6.30
CA LEU A 331 -8.54 -0.93 5.00
C LEU A 331 -9.99 -0.89 4.51
N LEU A 332 -10.70 -2.01 4.57
CA LEU A 332 -12.10 -2.07 4.14
C LEU A 332 -13.02 -1.21 5.00
N LYS A 333 -12.77 -1.09 6.32
CA LYS A 333 -13.55 -0.21 7.21
C LYS A 333 -13.50 1.25 6.77
N ILE A 334 -12.36 1.68 6.23
CA ILE A 334 -12.20 3.04 5.67
C ILE A 334 -12.43 3.07 4.15
N ARG A 335 -13.05 2.03 3.57
CA ARG A 335 -13.41 1.93 2.14
C ARG A 335 -12.21 1.98 1.17
N VAL A 336 -11.05 1.54 1.61
CA VAL A 336 -9.87 1.34 0.76
C VAL A 336 -9.79 -0.11 0.34
N ARG A 337 -9.76 -0.37 -0.98
CA ARG A 337 -9.67 -1.75 -1.51
C ARG A 337 -8.25 -2.29 -1.33
N PRO A 338 -8.04 -3.44 -0.65
CA PRO A 338 -6.79 -4.19 -0.73
C PRO A 338 -6.55 -4.62 -2.18
N TYR A 339 -5.52 -4.06 -2.83
CA TYR A 339 -5.28 -4.29 -4.27
C TYR A 339 -4.11 -5.23 -4.50
N TYR A 340 -2.93 -4.88 -4.00
CA TYR A 340 -1.73 -5.71 -4.11
C TYR A 340 -1.01 -5.86 -2.76
N ILE A 341 -0.33 -7.02 -2.59
CA ILE A 341 0.81 -7.18 -1.69
C ILE A 341 2.03 -7.40 -2.58
N PHE A 342 2.99 -6.48 -2.59
CA PHE A 342 4.24 -6.65 -3.31
C PHE A 342 5.27 -7.35 -2.44
N ASN A 343 5.93 -8.38 -2.93
CA ASN A 343 7.14 -8.88 -2.29
C ASN A 343 8.22 -7.80 -2.32
N CYS A 344 8.91 -7.57 -1.19
CA CYS A 344 9.99 -6.60 -1.11
C CYS A 344 11.13 -7.00 -2.07
N LYS A 345 11.52 -6.07 -2.97
CA LYS A 345 12.48 -6.33 -4.05
C LYS A 345 13.89 -6.58 -3.56
N LYS A 346 14.71 -7.21 -4.41
CA LYS A 346 16.17 -7.16 -4.30
C LYS A 346 16.64 -5.77 -4.73
N LEU A 347 17.11 -4.97 -3.79
CA LEU A 347 17.58 -3.62 -4.03
C LEU A 347 18.56 -3.24 -2.92
N GLN A 348 19.60 -2.50 -3.25
CA GLN A 348 20.58 -1.99 -2.32
C GLN A 348 19.93 -1.09 -1.25
N GLY A 349 20.27 -1.29 0.00
CA GLY A 349 19.81 -0.51 1.15
C GLY A 349 18.47 -0.96 1.73
N ILE A 350 17.85 -2.04 1.23
CA ILE A 350 16.56 -2.52 1.76
C ILE A 350 16.52 -4.03 2.09
N ARG A 351 17.66 -4.72 2.04
CA ARG A 351 17.74 -6.17 2.26
C ARG A 351 17.12 -6.62 3.58
N HIS A 352 17.28 -5.83 4.65
CA HIS A 352 16.76 -6.13 5.98
C HIS A 352 15.21 -6.14 6.06
N PHE A 353 14.52 -5.55 5.08
CA PHE A 353 13.06 -5.59 4.95
C PHE A 353 12.53 -6.80 4.17
N ARG A 354 13.40 -7.58 3.55
CA ARG A 354 12.96 -8.67 2.69
C ARG A 354 12.41 -9.83 3.50
N ALA A 355 11.12 -10.12 3.34
CA ALA A 355 10.47 -11.31 3.83
C ALA A 355 10.61 -12.47 2.82
N PRO A 356 10.64 -13.73 3.29
CA PRO A 356 10.54 -14.89 2.40
C PRO A 356 9.26 -14.85 1.56
N VAL A 357 9.31 -15.37 0.34
CA VAL A 357 8.12 -15.53 -0.52
C VAL A 357 7.08 -16.44 0.15
N GLY A 358 7.55 -17.43 0.90
CA GLY A 358 6.70 -18.34 1.67
C GLY A 358 5.78 -17.62 2.67
N ASP A 359 6.24 -16.51 3.28
CA ASP A 359 5.39 -15.71 4.17
C ASP A 359 4.21 -15.11 3.39
N GLY A 360 4.46 -14.61 2.18
CA GLY A 360 3.41 -14.07 1.31
C GLY A 360 2.40 -15.13 0.87
N LEU A 361 2.88 -16.33 0.50
CA LEU A 361 1.99 -17.46 0.16
C LEU A 361 1.17 -17.91 1.37
N ASN A 362 1.78 -18.00 2.56
CA ASN A 362 1.08 -18.32 3.80
C ASN A 362 0.01 -17.28 4.14
N ILE A 363 0.29 -15.99 3.93
CA ILE A 363 -0.72 -14.93 4.10
C ILE A 363 -1.89 -15.15 3.14
N MET A 364 -1.64 -15.41 1.87
CA MET A 364 -2.69 -15.65 0.87
C MET A 364 -3.53 -16.88 1.19
N GLU A 365 -2.90 -17.96 1.67
CA GLU A 365 -3.55 -19.17 2.15
C GLU A 365 -4.52 -18.88 3.32
N ASN A 366 -4.11 -18.01 4.25
CA ASN A 366 -4.91 -17.65 5.43
C ASN A 366 -5.90 -16.48 5.22
N LEU A 367 -5.94 -15.90 4.03
CA LEU A 367 -6.94 -14.89 3.63
C LEU A 367 -8.04 -15.52 2.80
N ARG A 368 -7.69 -16.29 1.77
CA ARG A 368 -8.67 -16.83 0.81
C ARG A 368 -9.53 -17.89 1.47
N GLY A 369 -10.85 -17.66 1.51
CA GLY A 369 -11.83 -18.52 2.19
C GLY A 369 -11.98 -18.24 3.69
N TYR A 370 -11.00 -17.61 4.34
CA TYR A 370 -11.00 -17.30 5.78
C TYR A 370 -11.45 -15.85 6.07
N THR A 371 -11.77 -15.08 5.04
CA THR A 371 -12.35 -13.73 5.15
C THR A 371 -13.09 -13.38 3.85
N SER A 372 -13.75 -12.20 3.81
CA SER A 372 -14.43 -11.70 2.60
C SER A 372 -13.50 -11.67 1.39
N GLY A 373 -14.00 -12.05 0.21
CA GLY A 373 -13.26 -11.91 -1.05
C GLY A 373 -12.81 -10.47 -1.34
N LEU A 374 -13.54 -9.46 -0.85
CA LEU A 374 -13.13 -8.05 -0.94
C LEU A 374 -11.85 -7.74 -0.17
N ALA A 375 -11.52 -8.54 0.86
CA ALA A 375 -10.34 -8.39 1.69
C ALA A 375 -9.10 -9.09 1.11
N VAL A 376 -9.21 -9.84 0.01
CA VAL A 376 -8.13 -10.65 -0.54
C VAL A 376 -7.42 -9.92 -1.67
N PRO A 377 -6.21 -9.37 -1.44
CA PRO A 377 -5.40 -8.74 -2.49
C PRO A 377 -4.75 -9.79 -3.39
N THR A 378 -4.07 -9.34 -4.45
CA THR A 378 -3.17 -10.19 -5.22
C THR A 378 -1.76 -10.07 -4.68
N PHE A 379 -1.12 -11.20 -4.33
CA PHE A 379 0.29 -11.23 -3.97
C PHE A 379 1.15 -11.23 -5.24
N ILE A 380 2.15 -10.33 -5.30
CA ILE A 380 2.92 -10.03 -6.51
C ILE A 380 4.41 -10.17 -6.25
N ILE A 381 5.10 -10.90 -7.11
CA ILE A 381 6.54 -10.78 -7.31
C ILE A 381 6.78 -9.96 -8.56
N THR A 382 7.59 -8.92 -8.47
CA THR A 382 8.05 -8.21 -9.67
C THR A 382 9.30 -8.89 -10.19
N ALA A 383 9.22 -9.38 -11.41
CA ALA A 383 10.36 -10.03 -12.08
C ALA A 383 11.52 -9.03 -12.28
N PRO A 384 12.78 -9.49 -12.23
CA PRO A 384 13.96 -8.65 -12.47
C PRO A 384 13.90 -7.96 -13.85
N GLU A 385 14.71 -6.90 -14.02
CA GLU A 385 14.93 -6.23 -15.31
C GLU A 385 13.65 -5.64 -15.95
N GLY A 386 12.65 -5.32 -15.12
CA GLY A 386 11.41 -4.73 -15.65
C GLY A 386 10.47 -5.73 -16.33
N LYS A 387 10.70 -7.05 -16.22
CA LYS A 387 9.85 -8.10 -16.86
C LYS A 387 8.42 -8.20 -16.29
N GLY A 388 8.01 -7.25 -15.45
CA GLY A 388 6.63 -7.09 -15.01
C GLY A 388 6.29 -7.73 -13.67
N LYS A 389 5.02 -7.60 -13.32
CA LYS A 389 4.41 -8.09 -12.07
C LYS A 389 3.83 -9.47 -12.31
N THR A 390 4.26 -10.47 -11.54
CA THR A 390 3.77 -11.85 -11.65
C THR A 390 2.96 -12.19 -10.41
N PRO A 391 1.67 -12.53 -10.54
CA PRO A 391 0.86 -13.03 -9.42
C PRO A 391 1.42 -14.34 -8.88
N MET A 392 1.46 -14.43 -7.54
CA MET A 392 1.79 -15.64 -6.82
C MET A 392 0.61 -16.04 -5.95
N ALA A 393 0.18 -17.28 -6.06
CA ALA A 393 -0.96 -17.80 -5.31
C ALA A 393 -0.67 -19.22 -4.81
N PRO A 394 -1.37 -19.68 -3.75
CA PRO A 394 -1.41 -21.10 -3.40
C PRO A 394 -1.88 -21.93 -4.58
N THR A 395 -1.36 -23.16 -4.71
CA THR A 395 -1.78 -24.09 -5.75
C THR A 395 -3.08 -24.75 -5.35
N TYR A 396 -4.14 -24.48 -6.11
CA TYR A 396 -5.45 -25.10 -5.93
C TYR A 396 -5.71 -26.21 -6.97
N LEU A 397 -5.32 -26.01 -8.22
CA LEU A 397 -5.38 -27.03 -9.24
C LEU A 397 -4.24 -28.04 -9.01
N LEU A 398 -4.57 -29.29 -8.73
CA LEU A 398 -3.61 -30.36 -8.47
C LEU A 398 -3.33 -31.19 -9.72
N ASN A 399 -4.36 -31.50 -10.53
CA ASN A 399 -4.25 -32.22 -11.77
C ASN A 399 -5.41 -31.89 -12.72
N HIS A 400 -5.15 -31.94 -14.01
CA HIS A 400 -6.15 -31.86 -15.07
C HIS A 400 -5.74 -32.84 -16.17
N ASN A 401 -6.55 -33.87 -16.38
CA ASN A 401 -6.25 -34.88 -17.38
C ASN A 401 -6.99 -34.63 -18.71
N LYS A 402 -6.54 -35.29 -19.75
CA LYS A 402 -7.11 -35.16 -21.11
C LYS A 402 -8.58 -35.67 -21.22
N ASN A 403 -9.08 -36.40 -20.22
CA ASN A 403 -10.44 -36.92 -20.20
C ASN A 403 -11.42 -36.00 -19.44
N GLY A 404 -11.08 -34.73 -19.26
CA GLY A 404 -11.92 -33.76 -18.58
C GLY A 404 -12.00 -33.94 -17.06
N LYS A 405 -11.21 -34.83 -16.44
CA LYS A 405 -11.18 -34.94 -14.98
C LYS A 405 -10.20 -33.98 -14.37
N LEU A 406 -10.70 -33.11 -13.50
CA LEU A 406 -9.95 -32.08 -12.77
C LEU A 406 -9.88 -32.48 -11.29
N LEU A 407 -8.69 -32.49 -10.72
CA LEU A 407 -8.47 -32.65 -9.29
C LEU A 407 -8.02 -31.33 -8.72
N PHE A 408 -8.73 -30.82 -7.71
CA PHE A 408 -8.40 -29.57 -7.07
C PHE A 408 -8.51 -29.64 -5.54
N ARG A 409 -7.75 -28.77 -4.88
CA ARG A 409 -7.81 -28.55 -3.44
C ARG A 409 -8.67 -27.32 -3.14
N THR A 410 -9.65 -27.45 -2.28
CA THR A 410 -10.44 -26.31 -1.80
C THR A 410 -9.62 -25.43 -0.86
N TRP A 411 -10.11 -24.22 -0.56
CA TRP A 411 -9.52 -23.32 0.44
C TRP A 411 -9.42 -23.98 1.84
N GLY A 412 -10.37 -24.85 2.19
CA GLY A 412 -10.39 -25.60 3.46
C GLY A 412 -9.56 -26.88 3.46
N GLY A 413 -8.77 -27.14 2.39
CA GLY A 413 -7.85 -28.28 2.31
C GLY A 413 -8.47 -29.58 1.79
N TYR A 414 -9.77 -29.61 1.46
CA TYR A 414 -10.41 -30.80 0.89
C TYR A 414 -9.96 -30.98 -0.57
N VAL A 415 -9.65 -32.22 -0.94
CA VAL A 415 -9.36 -32.58 -2.33
C VAL A 415 -10.66 -33.09 -2.96
N CYS A 416 -11.02 -32.50 -4.10
CA CYS A 416 -12.25 -32.77 -4.81
C CYS A 416 -11.94 -33.10 -6.28
N GLU A 417 -12.74 -34.04 -6.84
CA GLU A 417 -12.81 -34.25 -8.29
C GLU A 417 -13.92 -33.39 -8.89
N TYR A 418 -13.70 -32.91 -10.09
CA TYR A 418 -14.67 -32.17 -10.89
C TYR A 418 -14.61 -32.67 -12.34
N GLU A 419 -15.74 -32.86 -12.98
CA GLU A 419 -15.81 -33.17 -14.40
C GLU A 419 -15.91 -31.86 -15.17
N ASP A 420 -14.91 -31.62 -16.02
CA ASP A 420 -14.86 -30.46 -16.90
C ASP A 420 -15.38 -30.85 -18.29
N GLU A 421 -15.93 -29.89 -19.01
CA GLU A 421 -16.36 -30.12 -20.39
C GLU A 421 -15.12 -30.31 -21.28
N ILE A 422 -15.14 -31.37 -22.08
CA ILE A 422 -14.10 -31.60 -23.09
C ILE A 422 -14.52 -30.84 -24.35
N PRO A 423 -13.67 -29.89 -24.84
CA PRO A 423 -13.94 -29.23 -26.10
C PRO A 423 -14.15 -30.27 -27.19
N THR A 424 -15.32 -30.30 -27.81
CA THR A 424 -15.51 -31.06 -29.06
C THR A 424 -14.66 -30.42 -30.13
N GLU A 425 -13.72 -31.18 -30.70
CA GLU A 425 -13.03 -30.75 -31.92
C GLU A 425 -14.10 -30.53 -33.00
N GLU A 426 -14.36 -29.27 -33.38
CA GLU A 426 -15.12 -28.92 -34.57
C GLU A 426 -14.25 -29.03 -35.81
#